data_894f96273e85c80d06dbfce148ff6002
#
_entry.id   894f96273e85c80d06dbfce148ff6002
#
_cell.length_a   1.000
_cell.length_b   1.000
_cell.length_c   1.000
_cell.angle_alpha   90.00
_cell.angle_beta   90.00
_cell.angle_gamma   90.00
#
_symmetry.space_group_name_H-M   'P 1'
#
loop_
_entity.id
_entity.type
_entity.pdbx_description
1 polymer ?
#
loop_
_entity_poly.entity_id
_entity_poly.type
_entity_poly.pdbx_seq_one_letter_code
_entity_poly.pdbx_strand_id
1 'polypeptide(L)'
;MTMKTLLVSIDSKFIHSNLALKYIRNYCGDRFDVSIKEFTINQKLEYITDEIISYGADLICFSCYIWNIEYVNEIIYILKTANPKLKILLGGPEVSYEVKETLEKNDLIDYIIYGEGEISFQEFLIAIHENKDLSTIDGLAYRFENKIIVNKPREINRNLDNLVSPYENNEKYHDKIIYYESSRGCPFRCAFCMSSIDKSVRYFSLERVKSDLLILLNTNARQIKFVDRTFNSDYKRAMKIMQFIVDNNKSNMTIHFEITADIINEEFLEFLKSMPVNMFQFEIGVQSLNEITLNEINRKTDIDKLMHVINEINENKNMHMHLDLIAGLPYEDYNTFKISFNEIHNLYADKLQLGFLKVLKGTKIYNDIEIHDIKYNKRAPYEIIKNKYISYEQILKLKNIEELVDRYYNERYFDTTIRYVIENFYENKPFDFYEEFSGYWKSNNLYMALHNRKKLYEIIYNFAKDKEILTDKFMDNLLYDFVSCNEKEELISIFDKNAEENLRNIKRIIAKDEWFRKEYFDIDDFDISKTNTQKIINDFRLVNISGDIILFVYKSKTNIFERCKTYKINNLVNKIEKGQFNEKV
;
A
#
# COMPACT_ATOMS: atom_id res chain seq x y z
N MET A 1 -40.93 13.35 9.15
CA MET A 1 -39.48 13.59 9.40
C MET A 1 -38.72 12.74 8.44
N THR A 2 -37.71 13.29 7.77
CA THR A 2 -36.78 12.50 6.96
C THR A 2 -35.98 11.56 7.86
N MET A 3 -35.88 10.28 7.50
CA MET A 3 -35.08 9.28 8.21
C MET A 3 -33.62 9.71 8.23
N LYS A 4 -33.06 9.87 9.44
CA LYS A 4 -31.66 10.26 9.63
C LYS A 4 -30.76 9.05 9.44
N THR A 5 -29.88 9.08 8.44
CA THR A 5 -29.06 7.95 8.01
C THR A 5 -27.59 8.25 8.22
N LEU A 6 -26.86 7.31 8.84
CA LEU A 6 -25.42 7.38 9.04
C LEU A 6 -24.71 6.27 8.27
N LEU A 7 -23.86 6.65 7.32
CA LEU A 7 -22.92 5.75 6.66
C LEU A 7 -21.65 5.67 7.49
N VAL A 8 -21.21 4.47 7.82
CA VAL A 8 -20.05 4.22 8.69
C VAL A 8 -19.01 3.41 7.94
N SER A 9 -17.80 3.92 7.90
CA SER A 9 -16.62 3.16 7.51
C SER A 9 -15.72 2.91 8.71
N ILE A 10 -15.09 1.72 8.75
CA ILE A 10 -14.04 1.37 9.70
C ILE A 10 -12.84 0.94 8.90
N ASP A 11 -11.90 1.86 8.71
CA ASP A 11 -10.75 1.70 7.85
C ASP A 11 -9.58 1.03 8.62
N SER A 12 -8.63 0.46 7.88
CA SER A 12 -7.45 -0.17 8.49
C SER A 12 -6.52 0.83 9.18
N LYS A 13 -6.41 2.06 8.66
CA LYS A 13 -5.60 3.16 9.21
C LYS A 13 -6.28 4.51 8.97
N PHE A 14 -5.94 5.51 9.78
CA PHE A 14 -6.47 6.88 9.68
C PHE A 14 -6.23 7.56 8.33
N ILE A 15 -5.14 7.22 7.64
CA ILE A 15 -4.76 7.83 6.36
C ILE A 15 -5.71 7.46 5.20
N HIS A 16 -6.55 6.44 5.36
CA HIS A 16 -7.50 5.99 4.34
C HIS A 16 -8.80 6.79 4.37
N SER A 17 -9.50 6.79 3.24
CA SER A 17 -10.86 7.32 3.08
C SER A 17 -11.72 6.30 2.34
N ASN A 18 -13.04 6.31 2.56
CA ASN A 18 -13.94 5.34 1.94
C ASN A 18 -14.59 5.91 0.68
N LEU A 19 -14.06 5.54 -0.49
CA LEU A 19 -14.58 5.97 -1.79
C LEU A 19 -16.03 5.55 -2.02
N ALA A 20 -16.41 4.31 -1.64
CA ALA A 20 -17.74 3.78 -1.88
C ALA A 20 -18.83 4.58 -1.14
N LEU A 21 -18.60 4.91 0.13
CA LEU A 21 -19.56 5.71 0.90
C LEU A 21 -19.71 7.13 0.37
N LYS A 22 -18.64 7.72 -0.17
CA LYS A 22 -18.71 9.04 -0.82
C LYS A 22 -19.58 9.00 -2.09
N TYR A 23 -19.41 7.97 -2.94
CA TYR A 23 -20.29 7.77 -4.09
C TYR A 23 -21.75 7.62 -3.68
N ILE A 24 -22.02 6.76 -2.70
CA ILE A 24 -23.39 6.51 -2.21
C ILE A 24 -24.02 7.80 -1.67
N ARG A 25 -23.30 8.55 -0.81
CA ARG A 25 -23.79 9.80 -0.23
C ARG A 25 -24.09 10.84 -1.31
N ASN A 26 -23.17 11.06 -2.25
CA ASN A 26 -23.31 12.06 -3.29
C ASN A 26 -24.40 11.68 -4.32
N TYR A 27 -24.54 10.36 -4.61
CA TYR A 27 -25.62 9.88 -5.48
C TYR A 27 -27.00 10.10 -4.87
N CYS A 28 -27.16 10.04 -3.55
CA CYS A 28 -28.41 10.37 -2.86
C CYS A 28 -28.76 11.86 -2.93
N GLY A 29 -27.77 12.73 -3.06
CA GLY A 29 -27.93 14.17 -3.05
C GLY A 29 -28.49 14.71 -1.73
N ASP A 30 -28.96 15.97 -1.74
CA ASP A 30 -29.48 16.65 -0.55
C ASP A 30 -30.97 16.33 -0.26
N ARG A 31 -31.54 15.39 -1.02
CA ARG A 31 -32.94 14.94 -0.81
C ARG A 31 -33.10 14.17 0.51
N PHE A 32 -32.06 13.52 0.97
CA PHE A 32 -32.04 12.67 2.15
C PHE A 32 -31.00 13.17 3.17
N ASP A 33 -31.31 12.99 4.46
CA ASP A 33 -30.37 13.27 5.56
C ASP A 33 -29.39 12.10 5.69
N VAL A 34 -28.32 12.14 4.89
CA VAL A 34 -27.27 11.11 4.84
C VAL A 34 -25.92 11.73 5.17
N SER A 35 -25.29 11.26 6.24
CA SER A 35 -23.95 11.69 6.68
C SER A 35 -22.98 10.52 6.70
N ILE A 36 -21.69 10.83 6.63
CA ILE A 36 -20.59 9.85 6.71
C ILE A 36 -19.80 10.07 8.00
N LYS A 37 -19.50 8.99 8.72
CA LYS A 37 -18.44 8.95 9.75
C LYS A 37 -17.41 7.88 9.40
N GLU A 38 -16.14 8.27 9.41
CA GLU A 38 -15.00 7.38 9.14
C GLU A 38 -14.24 7.12 10.45
N PHE A 39 -14.03 5.87 10.79
CA PHE A 39 -13.29 5.39 11.94
C PHE A 39 -12.16 4.44 11.49
N THR A 40 -11.38 3.93 12.45
CA THR A 40 -10.35 2.92 12.18
C THR A 40 -10.42 1.78 13.17
N ILE A 41 -9.94 0.60 12.77
CA ILE A 41 -9.83 -0.58 13.64
C ILE A 41 -8.88 -0.37 14.83
N ASN A 42 -8.09 0.72 14.84
CA ASN A 42 -7.17 1.07 15.92
C ASN A 42 -7.83 1.93 17.02
N GLN A 43 -9.05 2.40 16.80
CA GLN A 43 -9.82 3.15 17.79
C GLN A 43 -10.56 2.18 18.71
N LYS A 44 -10.80 2.63 19.95
CA LYS A 44 -11.55 1.82 20.92
C LYS A 44 -13.00 1.64 20.49
N LEU A 45 -13.53 0.46 20.72
CA LEU A 45 -14.90 0.08 20.34
C LEU A 45 -15.93 1.00 21.01
N GLU A 46 -15.71 1.32 22.29
CA GLU A 46 -16.58 2.20 23.07
C GLU A 46 -16.63 3.61 22.48
N TYR A 47 -15.51 4.12 21.99
CA TYR A 47 -15.46 5.43 21.34
C TYR A 47 -16.28 5.44 20.05
N ILE A 48 -16.13 4.42 19.21
CA ILE A 48 -16.88 4.31 17.95
C ILE A 48 -18.37 4.18 18.21
N THR A 49 -18.77 3.33 19.16
CA THR A 49 -20.17 3.12 19.50
C THR A 49 -20.81 4.37 20.12
N ASP A 50 -20.10 5.10 20.97
CA ASP A 50 -20.55 6.38 21.55
C ASP A 50 -20.80 7.42 20.45
N GLU A 51 -19.84 7.59 19.53
CA GLU A 51 -19.97 8.52 18.40
C GLU A 51 -21.14 8.19 17.45
N ILE A 52 -21.43 6.89 17.27
CA ILE A 52 -22.57 6.44 16.44
C ILE A 52 -23.89 6.67 17.18
N ILE A 53 -23.99 6.30 18.44
CA ILE A 53 -25.20 6.48 19.27
C ILE A 53 -25.51 7.97 19.45
N SER A 54 -24.50 8.78 19.79
CA SER A 54 -24.64 10.22 20.00
C SER A 54 -25.08 10.97 18.74
N TYR A 55 -24.79 10.44 17.55
CA TYR A 55 -25.28 11.00 16.29
C TYR A 55 -26.80 10.90 16.18
N GLY A 56 -27.44 9.88 16.76
CA GLY A 56 -28.89 9.71 16.81
C GLY A 56 -29.50 9.41 15.44
N ALA A 57 -28.90 8.51 14.67
CA ALA A 57 -29.46 8.04 13.40
C ALA A 57 -30.57 7.00 13.62
N ASP A 58 -31.53 6.97 12.66
CA ASP A 58 -32.58 5.95 12.58
C ASP A 58 -32.08 4.69 11.85
N LEU A 59 -31.16 4.89 10.89
CA LEU A 59 -30.53 3.84 10.09
C LEU A 59 -29.02 4.00 10.12
N ILE A 60 -28.31 2.91 10.43
CA ILE A 60 -26.84 2.84 10.36
C ILE A 60 -26.43 1.87 9.28
N CYS A 61 -25.56 2.33 8.39
CA CYS A 61 -25.09 1.58 7.23
C CYS A 61 -23.59 1.37 7.31
N PHE A 62 -23.12 0.13 7.33
CA PHE A 62 -21.69 -0.19 7.38
C PHE A 62 -21.15 -0.64 6.03
N SER A 63 -19.97 -0.14 5.66
CA SER A 63 -19.18 -0.68 4.56
C SER A 63 -18.32 -1.83 5.05
N CYS A 64 -18.58 -3.04 4.53
CA CYS A 64 -18.00 -4.29 5.02
C CYS A 64 -16.91 -4.82 4.09
N TYR A 65 -15.72 -4.97 4.65
CA TYR A 65 -14.53 -5.51 4.02
C TYR A 65 -13.90 -6.60 4.90
N ILE A 66 -13.00 -7.39 4.33
CA ILE A 66 -12.32 -8.48 5.06
C ILE A 66 -11.50 -8.01 6.28
N TRP A 67 -11.10 -6.75 6.32
CA TRP A 67 -10.32 -6.20 7.46
C TRP A 67 -11.17 -5.66 8.58
N ASN A 68 -12.48 -5.41 8.36
CA ASN A 68 -13.33 -4.78 9.35
C ASN A 68 -14.56 -5.59 9.76
N ILE A 69 -14.91 -6.67 9.06
CA ILE A 69 -16.19 -7.37 9.28
C ILE A 69 -16.36 -7.89 10.70
N GLU A 70 -15.30 -8.43 11.31
CA GLU A 70 -15.36 -8.91 12.71
C GLU A 70 -15.64 -7.74 13.65
N TYR A 71 -14.98 -6.61 13.44
CA TYR A 71 -15.16 -5.40 14.23
C TYR A 71 -16.56 -4.79 14.03
N VAL A 72 -17.06 -4.78 12.79
CA VAL A 72 -18.43 -4.35 12.48
C VAL A 72 -19.47 -5.21 13.20
N ASN A 73 -19.28 -6.53 13.24
CA ASN A 73 -20.19 -7.43 13.95
C ASN A 73 -20.24 -7.15 15.47
N GLU A 74 -19.10 -6.87 16.09
CA GLU A 74 -19.05 -6.48 17.51
C GLU A 74 -19.79 -5.15 17.76
N ILE A 75 -19.60 -4.16 16.90
CA ILE A 75 -20.30 -2.87 16.98
C ILE A 75 -21.81 -3.07 16.84
N ILE A 76 -22.27 -3.84 15.86
CA ILE A 76 -23.68 -4.14 15.64
C ILE A 76 -24.30 -4.77 16.88
N TYR A 77 -23.61 -5.73 17.50
CA TYR A 77 -24.08 -6.37 18.72
C TYR A 77 -24.31 -5.35 19.85
N ILE A 78 -23.37 -4.44 20.08
CA ILE A 78 -23.48 -3.39 21.10
C ILE A 78 -24.65 -2.44 20.77
N LEU A 79 -24.71 -1.94 19.51
CA LEU A 79 -25.73 -0.99 19.08
C LEU A 79 -27.14 -1.57 19.21
N LYS A 80 -27.35 -2.81 18.76
CA LYS A 80 -28.65 -3.49 18.83
C LYS A 80 -29.05 -3.88 20.25
N THR A 81 -28.07 -4.19 21.10
CA THR A 81 -28.30 -4.44 22.54
C THR A 81 -28.74 -3.15 23.23
N ALA A 82 -28.10 -2.03 22.93
CA ALA A 82 -28.44 -0.72 23.49
C ALA A 82 -29.77 -0.17 22.92
N ASN A 83 -30.05 -0.37 21.66
CA ASN A 83 -31.28 0.06 20.99
C ASN A 83 -31.77 -1.00 19.97
N PRO A 84 -32.64 -1.93 20.38
CA PRO A 84 -33.17 -2.98 19.50
C PRO A 84 -33.97 -2.47 18.30
N LYS A 85 -34.47 -1.22 18.34
CA LYS A 85 -35.25 -0.62 17.25
C LYS A 85 -34.38 -0.04 16.13
N LEU A 86 -33.08 0.15 16.40
CA LEU A 86 -32.14 0.69 15.44
C LEU A 86 -32.08 -0.20 14.20
N LYS A 87 -32.11 0.41 13.03
CA LYS A 87 -32.01 -0.32 11.76
C LYS A 87 -30.55 -0.40 11.30
N ILE A 88 -30.14 -1.59 10.89
CA ILE A 88 -28.78 -1.88 10.42
C ILE A 88 -28.82 -2.35 8.98
N LEU A 89 -28.05 -1.67 8.12
CA LEU A 89 -27.83 -2.03 6.72
C LEU A 89 -26.35 -2.30 6.49
N LEU A 90 -26.03 -3.40 5.84
CA LEU A 90 -24.67 -3.72 5.41
C LEU A 90 -24.53 -3.60 3.90
N GLY A 91 -23.34 -3.20 3.45
CA GLY A 91 -22.92 -3.23 2.05
C GLY A 91 -21.43 -3.49 1.93
N GLY A 92 -20.97 -3.70 0.71
CA GLY A 92 -19.57 -3.94 0.42
C GLY A 92 -19.23 -5.39 0.09
N PRO A 93 -17.98 -5.66 -0.34
CA PRO A 93 -17.60 -6.95 -0.92
C PRO A 93 -17.74 -8.13 0.03
N GLU A 94 -17.57 -7.93 1.33
CA GLU A 94 -17.60 -9.02 2.31
C GLU A 94 -19.01 -9.63 2.48
N VAL A 95 -20.04 -8.84 2.27
CA VAL A 95 -21.44 -9.26 2.44
C VAL A 95 -22.19 -9.43 1.14
N SER A 96 -21.54 -9.18 -0.01
CA SER A 96 -22.18 -9.28 -1.35
C SER A 96 -22.29 -10.71 -1.87
N TYR A 97 -21.61 -11.65 -1.24
CA TYR A 97 -21.67 -13.09 -1.55
C TYR A 97 -22.22 -13.84 -0.34
N GLU A 98 -22.95 -14.95 -0.57
CA GLU A 98 -23.64 -15.69 0.49
C GLU A 98 -24.58 -14.78 1.32
N VAL A 99 -25.31 -13.89 0.64
CA VAL A 99 -26.15 -12.83 1.26
C VAL A 99 -27.20 -13.42 2.20
N LYS A 100 -27.85 -14.53 1.78
CA LYS A 100 -28.88 -15.20 2.55
C LYS A 100 -28.28 -15.80 3.82
N GLU A 101 -27.16 -16.51 3.69
CA GLU A 101 -26.44 -17.13 4.81
C GLU A 101 -25.94 -16.07 5.80
N THR A 102 -25.52 -14.91 5.33
CA THR A 102 -25.12 -13.79 6.17
C THR A 102 -26.26 -13.31 7.06
N LEU A 103 -27.45 -13.14 6.46
CA LEU A 103 -28.65 -12.80 7.23
C LEU A 103 -29.07 -13.96 8.16
N GLU A 104 -28.98 -15.22 7.74
CA GLU A 104 -29.33 -16.36 8.60
C GLU A 104 -28.42 -16.47 9.84
N LYS A 105 -27.13 -16.17 9.69
CA LYS A 105 -26.14 -16.26 10.78
C LYS A 105 -26.22 -15.10 11.79
N ASN A 106 -26.69 -13.92 11.39
CA ASN A 106 -26.75 -12.74 12.25
C ASN A 106 -28.12 -12.07 12.14
N ASP A 107 -28.98 -12.30 13.13
CA ASP A 107 -30.37 -11.78 13.20
C ASP A 107 -30.43 -10.28 13.57
N LEU A 108 -29.31 -9.68 13.95
CA LEU A 108 -29.19 -8.25 14.25
C LEU A 108 -29.10 -7.37 12.99
N ILE A 109 -28.91 -7.98 11.80
CA ILE A 109 -28.83 -7.28 10.51
C ILE A 109 -30.24 -7.22 9.89
N ASP A 110 -30.72 -6.02 9.57
CA ASP A 110 -32.04 -5.82 8.95
C ASP A 110 -31.97 -5.89 7.41
N TYR A 111 -30.93 -5.30 6.81
CA TYR A 111 -30.81 -5.13 5.36
C TYR A 111 -29.38 -5.41 4.87
N ILE A 112 -29.26 -5.91 3.65
CA ILE A 112 -27.98 -5.98 2.91
C ILE A 112 -28.21 -5.44 1.50
N ILE A 113 -27.36 -4.50 1.08
CA ILE A 113 -27.22 -4.12 -0.33
C ILE A 113 -25.98 -4.80 -0.88
N TYR A 114 -26.14 -5.58 -1.94
CA TYR A 114 -25.08 -6.34 -2.56
C TYR A 114 -24.89 -5.97 -4.04
N GLY A 115 -23.65 -6.06 -4.51
CA GLY A 115 -23.22 -5.51 -5.79
C GLY A 115 -22.91 -4.01 -5.71
N GLU A 116 -23.15 -3.27 -6.80
CA GLU A 116 -22.98 -1.81 -6.84
C GLU A 116 -24.12 -1.12 -6.08
N GLY A 117 -23.73 -0.31 -5.09
CA GLY A 117 -24.68 0.17 -4.08
C GLY A 117 -25.37 1.48 -4.39
N GLU A 118 -24.87 2.31 -5.28
CA GLU A 118 -25.28 3.70 -5.44
C GLU A 118 -26.79 3.82 -5.77
N ILE A 119 -27.23 3.12 -6.80
CA ILE A 119 -28.62 3.14 -7.25
C ILE A 119 -29.52 2.41 -6.26
N SER A 120 -29.11 1.21 -5.82
CA SER A 120 -29.90 0.39 -4.88
C SER A 120 -30.13 1.09 -3.56
N PHE A 121 -29.15 1.83 -3.06
CA PHE A 121 -29.28 2.57 -1.82
C PHE A 121 -30.22 3.77 -1.95
N GLN A 122 -30.14 4.51 -3.04
CA GLN A 122 -31.08 5.62 -3.29
C GLN A 122 -32.53 5.12 -3.42
N GLU A 123 -32.74 4.03 -4.18
CA GLU A 123 -34.07 3.39 -4.31
C GLU A 123 -34.60 2.89 -2.96
N PHE A 124 -33.72 2.32 -2.13
CA PHE A 124 -34.05 1.88 -0.77
C PHE A 124 -34.50 3.06 0.10
N LEU A 125 -33.79 4.18 0.10
CA LEU A 125 -34.18 5.37 0.87
C LEU A 125 -35.51 5.93 0.38
N ILE A 126 -35.76 5.96 -0.93
CA ILE A 126 -37.04 6.37 -1.52
C ILE A 126 -38.16 5.44 -1.03
N ALA A 127 -37.95 4.12 -1.09
CA ALA A 127 -38.97 3.15 -0.73
C ALA A 127 -39.30 3.21 0.77
N ILE A 128 -38.33 3.36 1.64
CA ILE A 128 -38.56 3.54 3.08
C ILE A 128 -39.32 4.85 3.35
N HIS A 129 -38.94 5.95 2.70
CA HIS A 129 -39.56 7.25 2.91
C HIS A 129 -41.02 7.29 2.42
N GLU A 130 -41.27 6.62 1.30
CA GLU A 130 -42.60 6.61 0.64
C GLU A 130 -43.44 5.37 1.00
N ASN A 131 -42.98 4.52 1.92
CA ASN A 131 -43.60 3.23 2.29
C ASN A 131 -43.89 2.32 1.09
N LYS A 132 -42.97 2.26 0.13
CA LYS A 132 -43.05 1.39 -1.05
C LYS A 132 -42.58 -0.02 -0.77
N ASP A 133 -42.96 -0.94 -1.65
CA ASP A 133 -42.54 -2.34 -1.58
C ASP A 133 -41.04 -2.49 -1.86
N LEU A 134 -40.31 -3.06 -0.89
CA LEU A 134 -38.88 -3.32 -0.98
C LEU A 134 -38.53 -4.45 -1.96
N SER A 135 -39.51 -5.30 -2.33
CA SER A 135 -39.26 -6.43 -3.25
C SER A 135 -38.92 -5.98 -4.68
N THR A 136 -39.15 -4.72 -5.00
CA THR A 136 -38.86 -4.12 -6.30
C THR A 136 -37.44 -3.61 -6.46
N ILE A 137 -36.65 -3.59 -5.38
CA ILE A 137 -35.31 -3.01 -5.37
C ILE A 137 -34.27 -4.09 -5.69
N ASP A 138 -33.67 -4.02 -6.85
CA ASP A 138 -32.59 -4.94 -7.26
C ASP A 138 -31.36 -4.78 -6.37
N GLY A 139 -30.71 -5.90 -6.00
CA GLY A 139 -29.52 -5.91 -5.15
C GLY A 139 -29.80 -5.68 -3.68
N LEU A 140 -31.07 -5.75 -3.22
CA LEU A 140 -31.45 -5.68 -1.81
C LEU A 140 -31.82 -7.05 -1.26
N ALA A 141 -31.34 -7.37 -0.06
CA ALA A 141 -31.85 -8.46 0.76
C ALA A 141 -32.25 -7.93 2.15
N TYR A 142 -33.33 -8.48 2.72
CA TYR A 142 -33.92 -7.95 3.96
C TYR A 142 -34.75 -8.99 4.71
N ARG A 143 -35.05 -8.66 6.00
CA ARG A 143 -35.96 -9.44 6.83
C ARG A 143 -37.36 -8.86 6.78
N PHE A 144 -38.34 -9.71 6.52
CA PHE A 144 -39.76 -9.37 6.54
C PHE A 144 -40.54 -10.55 7.15
N GLU A 145 -41.31 -10.30 8.21
CA GLU A 145 -42.16 -11.29 8.88
C GLU A 145 -41.43 -12.63 9.17
N ASN A 146 -40.25 -12.58 9.77
CA ASN A 146 -39.39 -13.73 10.08
C ASN A 146 -38.87 -14.50 8.85
N LYS A 147 -39.02 -13.96 7.64
CA LYS A 147 -38.46 -14.50 6.41
C LYS A 147 -37.32 -13.64 5.92
N ILE A 148 -36.35 -14.25 5.28
CA ILE A 148 -35.31 -13.58 4.54
C ILE A 148 -35.72 -13.52 3.08
N ILE A 149 -35.80 -12.31 2.55
CA ILE A 149 -36.11 -12.05 1.14
C ILE A 149 -34.81 -11.58 0.48
N VAL A 150 -34.45 -12.20 -0.63
CA VAL A 150 -33.30 -11.81 -1.46
C VAL A 150 -33.85 -11.46 -2.83
N ASN A 151 -33.83 -10.18 -3.18
CA ASN A 151 -34.26 -9.70 -4.50
C ASN A 151 -33.23 -10.11 -5.56
N LYS A 152 -33.58 -9.99 -6.84
CA LYS A 152 -32.63 -10.30 -7.92
C LYS A 152 -31.41 -9.36 -7.88
N PRO A 153 -30.23 -9.82 -8.33
CA PRO A 153 -29.07 -8.96 -8.48
C PRO A 153 -29.35 -7.76 -9.38
N ARG A 154 -28.79 -6.61 -9.02
CA ARG A 154 -28.84 -5.44 -9.90
C ARG A 154 -27.91 -5.64 -11.10
N GLU A 155 -28.37 -5.26 -12.28
CA GLU A 155 -27.49 -5.18 -13.44
C GLU A 155 -26.42 -4.10 -13.24
N ILE A 156 -25.21 -4.41 -13.69
CA ILE A 156 -24.08 -3.47 -13.60
C ILE A 156 -24.36 -2.18 -14.37
N ASN A 157 -24.01 -1.05 -13.79
CA ASN A 157 -24.13 0.25 -14.47
C ASN A 157 -23.13 0.34 -15.64
N ARG A 158 -23.61 0.31 -16.85
CA ARG A 158 -22.76 0.34 -18.06
C ARG A 158 -22.21 1.74 -18.38
N ASN A 159 -22.89 2.78 -17.94
CA ASN A 159 -22.46 4.18 -18.12
C ASN A 159 -22.08 4.78 -16.77
N LEU A 160 -20.78 4.72 -16.43
CA LEU A 160 -20.28 5.22 -15.15
C LEU A 160 -20.41 6.74 -14.99
N ASP A 161 -20.50 7.50 -16.08
CA ASP A 161 -20.66 8.95 -16.03
C ASP A 161 -22.01 9.38 -15.43
N ASN A 162 -22.99 8.46 -15.33
CA ASN A 162 -24.24 8.70 -14.60
C ASN A 162 -24.04 8.80 -13.08
N LEU A 163 -22.89 8.34 -12.56
CA LEU A 163 -22.57 8.46 -11.15
C LEU A 163 -22.08 9.88 -10.82
N VAL A 164 -22.63 10.46 -9.77
CA VAL A 164 -22.18 11.77 -9.27
C VAL A 164 -20.74 11.66 -8.76
N SER A 165 -19.91 12.68 -8.99
CA SER A 165 -18.54 12.70 -8.47
C SER A 165 -18.52 12.53 -6.95
N PRO A 166 -17.63 11.67 -6.41
CA PRO A 166 -17.47 11.54 -4.96
C PRO A 166 -16.68 12.71 -4.36
N TYR A 167 -16.20 13.65 -5.18
CA TYR A 167 -15.33 14.75 -4.77
C TYR A 167 -15.97 16.10 -5.06
N GLU A 168 -15.81 17.01 -4.09
CA GLU A 168 -16.29 18.39 -4.17
C GLU A 168 -15.12 19.38 -4.14
N ASN A 169 -15.32 20.57 -4.70
CA ASN A 169 -14.34 21.65 -4.61
C ASN A 169 -14.18 22.07 -3.14
N ASN A 170 -12.91 22.37 -2.75
CA ASN A 170 -12.52 22.83 -1.41
C ASN A 170 -12.54 21.77 -0.29
N GLU A 171 -12.73 20.48 -0.58
CA GLU A 171 -12.53 19.42 0.39
C GLU A 171 -11.03 19.34 0.79
N LYS A 172 -10.76 19.21 2.09
CA LYS A 172 -9.38 19.16 2.61
C LYS A 172 -9.04 17.74 3.03
N TYR A 173 -7.92 17.23 2.53
CA TYR A 173 -7.44 15.86 2.78
C TYR A 173 -6.07 15.84 3.43
N HIS A 174 -5.86 16.63 4.49
CA HIS A 174 -4.58 16.67 5.19
C HIS A 174 -4.08 15.28 5.57
N ASP A 175 -2.89 14.94 5.09
CA ASP A 175 -2.20 13.67 5.38
C ASP A 175 -2.95 12.39 4.99
N LYS A 176 -4.03 12.52 4.19
CA LYS A 176 -4.80 11.35 3.72
C LYS A 176 -4.33 10.86 2.35
N ILE A 177 -4.58 9.58 2.10
CA ILE A 177 -4.55 8.96 0.78
C ILE A 177 -5.95 9.08 0.21
N ILE A 178 -6.08 9.68 -0.98
CA ILE A 178 -7.34 9.74 -1.71
C ILE A 178 -7.41 8.54 -2.64
N TYR A 179 -8.52 7.81 -2.58
CA TYR A 179 -8.81 6.73 -3.52
C TYR A 179 -9.60 7.28 -4.69
N TYR A 180 -9.18 6.98 -5.91
CA TYR A 180 -9.86 7.39 -7.14
C TYR A 180 -10.04 6.19 -8.07
N GLU A 181 -11.16 6.13 -8.79
CA GLU A 181 -11.38 5.14 -9.84
C GLU A 181 -11.62 5.82 -11.19
N SER A 182 -10.90 5.39 -12.24
CA SER A 182 -11.16 5.80 -13.61
C SER A 182 -11.88 4.71 -14.41
N SER A 183 -11.96 3.50 -13.83
CA SER A 183 -12.65 2.34 -14.41
C SER A 183 -13.11 1.36 -13.33
N ARG A 184 -14.11 0.54 -13.65
CA ARG A 184 -14.60 -0.60 -12.86
C ARG A 184 -14.48 -1.90 -13.63
N GLY A 185 -14.15 -2.98 -12.92
CA GLY A 185 -13.94 -4.32 -13.48
C GLY A 185 -12.47 -4.58 -13.84
N CYS A 186 -12.20 -5.80 -14.32
CA CYS A 186 -10.85 -6.26 -14.70
C CYS A 186 -10.94 -7.16 -15.93
N PRO A 187 -10.01 -7.05 -16.91
CA PRO A 187 -10.02 -7.92 -18.08
C PRO A 187 -9.58 -9.36 -17.77
N PHE A 188 -8.91 -9.55 -16.62
CA PHE A 188 -8.39 -10.85 -16.19
C PHE A 188 -9.39 -11.63 -15.33
N ARG A 189 -9.15 -12.94 -15.22
CA ARG A 189 -10.04 -13.86 -14.49
C ARG A 189 -9.27 -14.70 -13.48
N CYS A 190 -8.39 -14.06 -12.73
CA CYS A 190 -7.58 -14.74 -11.72
C CYS A 190 -8.48 -15.45 -10.70
N ALA A 191 -8.21 -16.74 -10.46
CA ALA A 191 -9.07 -17.62 -9.66
C ALA A 191 -9.25 -17.17 -8.20
N PHE A 192 -8.29 -16.44 -7.64
CA PHE A 192 -8.28 -15.95 -6.25
C PHE A 192 -8.86 -14.54 -6.08
N CYS A 193 -9.09 -13.83 -7.19
CA CYS A 193 -9.40 -12.39 -7.15
C CYS A 193 -10.90 -12.12 -7.29
N MET A 194 -11.46 -11.31 -6.40
CA MET A 194 -12.88 -10.89 -6.48
C MET A 194 -13.18 -10.04 -7.71
N SER A 195 -12.19 -9.30 -8.22
CA SER A 195 -12.38 -8.48 -9.44
C SER A 195 -12.59 -9.31 -10.72
N SER A 196 -12.31 -10.62 -10.67
CA SER A 196 -12.56 -11.56 -11.76
C SER A 196 -14.05 -11.90 -11.97
N ILE A 197 -14.89 -11.52 -11.01
CA ILE A 197 -16.33 -11.79 -11.03
C ILE A 197 -17.06 -10.86 -11.99
N ASP A 198 -16.66 -9.57 -12.03
CA ASP A 198 -17.11 -8.63 -13.07
C ASP A 198 -16.24 -8.81 -14.33
N LYS A 199 -16.85 -9.33 -15.38
CA LYS A 199 -16.14 -9.76 -16.61
C LYS A 199 -15.90 -8.62 -17.61
N SER A 200 -16.34 -7.41 -17.32
CA SER A 200 -16.26 -6.25 -18.20
C SER A 200 -15.47 -5.11 -17.55
N VAL A 201 -14.59 -4.49 -18.32
CA VAL A 201 -14.00 -3.21 -17.93
C VAL A 201 -14.90 -2.08 -18.43
N ARG A 202 -15.35 -1.23 -17.53
CA ARG A 202 -16.17 -0.04 -17.82
C ARG A 202 -15.38 1.19 -17.43
N TYR A 203 -15.37 2.18 -18.28
CA TYR A 203 -14.57 3.39 -18.09
C TYR A 203 -15.48 4.61 -17.85
N PHE A 204 -15.07 5.49 -16.95
CA PHE A 204 -15.54 6.87 -16.98
C PHE A 204 -15.02 7.58 -18.24
N SER A 205 -15.72 8.59 -18.76
CA SER A 205 -15.19 9.39 -19.86
C SER A 205 -13.88 10.09 -19.46
N LEU A 206 -13.02 10.37 -20.43
CA LEU A 206 -11.78 11.11 -20.15
C LEU A 206 -12.05 12.51 -19.64
N GLU A 207 -13.12 13.14 -20.11
CA GLU A 207 -13.58 14.45 -19.66
C GLU A 207 -13.91 14.43 -18.17
N ARG A 208 -14.66 13.42 -17.73
CA ARG A 208 -14.98 13.21 -16.33
C ARG A 208 -13.73 12.99 -15.49
N VAL A 209 -12.83 12.07 -15.92
CA VAL A 209 -11.58 11.77 -15.21
C VAL A 209 -10.73 13.02 -15.06
N LYS A 210 -10.57 13.81 -16.12
CA LYS A 210 -9.79 15.07 -16.06
C LYS A 210 -10.42 16.09 -15.12
N SER A 211 -11.75 16.22 -15.12
CA SER A 211 -12.45 17.13 -14.21
C SER A 211 -12.25 16.74 -12.75
N ASP A 212 -12.42 15.46 -12.41
CA ASP A 212 -12.21 14.96 -11.05
C ASP A 212 -10.74 15.12 -10.62
N LEU A 213 -9.79 14.78 -11.49
CA LEU A 213 -8.35 14.94 -11.21
C LEU A 213 -7.95 16.40 -10.97
N LEU A 214 -8.53 17.38 -11.67
CA LEU A 214 -8.26 18.79 -11.39
C LEU A 214 -8.66 19.17 -9.96
N ILE A 215 -9.78 18.65 -9.47
CA ILE A 215 -10.19 18.86 -8.08
C ILE A 215 -9.16 18.23 -7.14
N LEU A 216 -8.80 16.97 -7.36
CA LEU A 216 -7.93 16.19 -6.49
C LEU A 216 -6.49 16.71 -6.44
N LEU A 217 -5.91 17.08 -7.58
CA LEU A 217 -4.55 17.61 -7.69
C LEU A 217 -4.38 19.00 -7.04
N ASN A 218 -5.49 19.73 -6.81
CA ASN A 218 -5.50 20.98 -6.08
C ASN A 218 -5.76 20.82 -4.56
N THR A 219 -5.89 19.58 -4.07
CA THR A 219 -5.99 19.31 -2.64
C THR A 219 -4.61 19.27 -1.98
N ASN A 220 -4.59 19.15 -0.65
CA ASN A 220 -3.38 18.94 0.13
C ASN A 220 -3.22 17.47 0.58
N ALA A 221 -3.74 16.54 -0.19
CA ALA A 221 -3.59 15.11 0.06
C ALA A 221 -2.13 14.69 -0.14
N ARG A 222 -1.75 13.63 0.55
CA ARG A 222 -0.42 13.04 0.46
C ARG A 222 -0.22 12.27 -0.85
N GLN A 223 -1.25 11.55 -1.29
CA GLN A 223 -1.20 10.64 -2.43
C GLN A 223 -2.59 10.43 -3.01
N ILE A 224 -2.69 10.24 -4.33
CA ILE A 224 -3.86 9.68 -4.98
C ILE A 224 -3.55 8.22 -5.33
N LYS A 225 -4.37 7.29 -4.82
CA LYS A 225 -4.30 5.87 -5.19
C LYS A 225 -5.47 5.53 -6.12
N PHE A 226 -5.16 5.20 -7.38
CA PHE A 226 -6.13 4.64 -8.29
C PHE A 226 -6.48 3.23 -7.84
N VAL A 227 -7.79 2.92 -7.81
CA VAL A 227 -8.31 1.59 -7.48
C VAL A 227 -8.74 0.79 -8.71
N ASP A 228 -8.40 1.26 -9.88
CA ASP A 228 -8.51 0.55 -11.15
C ASP A 228 -7.70 -0.74 -11.07
N ARG A 229 -8.35 -1.89 -11.28
CA ARG A 229 -7.73 -3.22 -11.07
C ARG A 229 -6.66 -3.60 -12.09
N THR A 230 -6.61 -2.88 -13.21
CA THR A 230 -5.57 -2.95 -14.22
C THR A 230 -5.60 -1.63 -14.98
N PHE A 231 -4.94 -0.62 -14.45
CA PHE A 231 -4.98 0.74 -15.00
C PHE A 231 -4.55 0.80 -16.46
N ASN A 232 -3.56 -0.02 -16.84
CA ASN A 232 -3.03 -0.08 -18.20
C ASN A 232 -3.75 -1.08 -19.13
N SER A 233 -4.96 -1.51 -18.80
CA SER A 233 -5.77 -2.38 -19.68
C SER A 233 -6.10 -1.73 -21.03
N ASP A 234 -6.21 -0.39 -21.07
CA ASP A 234 -6.14 0.46 -22.25
C ASP A 234 -4.95 1.41 -22.09
N TYR A 235 -3.80 1.03 -22.66
CA TYR A 235 -2.57 1.79 -22.50
C TYR A 235 -2.63 3.21 -23.09
N LYS A 236 -3.38 3.42 -24.20
CA LYS A 236 -3.54 4.75 -24.80
C LYS A 236 -4.33 5.69 -23.90
N ARG A 237 -5.34 5.15 -23.21
CA ARG A 237 -6.07 5.87 -22.20
C ARG A 237 -5.19 6.17 -20.98
N ALA A 238 -4.42 5.19 -20.51
CA ALA A 238 -3.48 5.34 -19.41
C ALA A 238 -2.48 6.47 -19.69
N MET A 239 -1.85 6.49 -20.87
CA MET A 239 -0.95 7.57 -21.30
C MET A 239 -1.61 8.96 -21.22
N LYS A 240 -2.84 9.09 -21.72
CA LYS A 240 -3.57 10.39 -21.67
C LYS A 240 -3.85 10.86 -20.25
N ILE A 241 -4.18 9.95 -19.34
CA ILE A 241 -4.43 10.27 -17.92
C ILE A 241 -3.11 10.64 -17.24
N MET A 242 -2.05 9.85 -17.43
CA MET A 242 -0.73 10.13 -16.84
C MET A 242 -0.15 11.46 -17.34
N GLN A 243 -0.23 11.74 -18.65
CA GLN A 243 0.22 13.02 -19.19
C GLN A 243 -0.57 14.19 -18.61
N PHE A 244 -1.89 14.06 -18.49
CA PHE A 244 -2.72 15.09 -17.86
C PHE A 244 -2.32 15.35 -16.40
N ILE A 245 -1.97 14.30 -15.64
CA ILE A 245 -1.47 14.43 -14.28
C ILE A 245 -0.14 15.18 -14.27
N VAL A 246 0.82 14.83 -15.13
CA VAL A 246 2.11 15.52 -15.25
C VAL A 246 1.92 17.02 -15.49
N ASP A 247 1.03 17.37 -16.43
CA ASP A 247 0.77 18.76 -16.81
C ASP A 247 0.12 19.60 -15.69
N ASN A 248 -0.58 18.95 -14.73
CA ASN A 248 -1.41 19.64 -13.72
C ASN A 248 -0.98 19.40 -12.27
N ASN A 249 -0.05 18.48 -11.98
CA ASN A 249 0.39 18.15 -10.62
C ASN A 249 1.44 19.14 -10.09
N LYS A 250 0.99 20.33 -9.69
CA LYS A 250 1.87 21.38 -9.17
C LYS A 250 2.37 21.13 -7.74
N SER A 251 1.70 20.26 -7.01
CA SER A 251 2.00 19.96 -5.60
C SER A 251 3.02 18.82 -5.41
N ASN A 252 3.54 18.25 -6.51
CA ASN A 252 4.38 17.05 -6.49
C ASN A 252 3.74 15.85 -5.74
N MET A 253 2.42 15.72 -5.85
CA MET A 253 1.66 14.62 -5.25
C MET A 253 2.05 13.31 -5.91
N THR A 254 2.21 12.24 -5.12
CA THR A 254 2.49 10.91 -5.66
C THR A 254 1.20 10.25 -6.12
N ILE A 255 1.25 9.57 -7.26
CA ILE A 255 0.12 8.86 -7.84
C ILE A 255 0.44 7.37 -7.92
N HIS A 256 -0.46 6.54 -7.39
CA HIS A 256 -0.31 5.10 -7.35
C HIS A 256 -1.27 4.42 -8.33
N PHE A 257 -0.76 3.44 -9.11
CA PHE A 257 -1.53 2.62 -10.02
C PHE A 257 -1.27 1.13 -9.82
N GLU A 258 -2.33 0.31 -9.93
CA GLU A 258 -2.20 -1.14 -10.09
C GLU A 258 -2.11 -1.45 -11.60
N ILE A 259 -1.03 -2.07 -12.05
CA ILE A 259 -0.77 -2.37 -13.46
C ILE A 259 -0.40 -3.84 -13.69
N THR A 260 -0.47 -4.26 -14.93
CA THR A 260 0.00 -5.57 -15.40
C THR A 260 1.17 -5.36 -16.36
N ALA A 261 2.37 -5.84 -16.00
CA ALA A 261 3.60 -5.49 -16.73
C ALA A 261 3.73 -6.21 -18.08
N ASP A 262 3.31 -7.46 -18.18
CA ASP A 262 3.44 -8.27 -19.42
C ASP A 262 2.54 -7.80 -20.58
N ILE A 263 1.56 -6.91 -20.34
CA ILE A 263 0.78 -6.27 -21.42
C ILE A 263 1.37 -4.93 -21.90
N ILE A 264 2.42 -4.43 -21.25
CA ILE A 264 3.10 -3.21 -21.66
C ILE A 264 3.79 -3.45 -23.00
N ASN A 265 3.54 -2.58 -23.99
CA ASN A 265 4.23 -2.56 -25.27
C ASN A 265 5.33 -1.50 -25.27
N GLU A 266 6.16 -1.49 -26.34
CA GLU A 266 7.30 -0.59 -26.47
C GLU A 266 6.90 0.88 -26.40
N GLU A 267 5.80 1.28 -27.08
CA GLU A 267 5.29 2.66 -27.06
C GLU A 267 4.99 3.13 -25.64
N PHE A 268 4.34 2.26 -24.83
CA PHE A 268 4.01 2.60 -23.46
C PHE A 268 5.24 2.57 -22.55
N LEU A 269 6.17 1.64 -22.76
CA LEU A 269 7.42 1.55 -22.00
C LEU A 269 8.28 2.81 -22.18
N GLU A 270 8.48 3.26 -23.41
CA GLU A 270 9.21 4.51 -23.70
C GLU A 270 8.51 5.74 -23.11
N PHE A 271 7.17 5.77 -23.17
CA PHE A 271 6.41 6.81 -22.47
C PHE A 271 6.68 6.79 -20.95
N LEU A 272 6.66 5.63 -20.32
CA LEU A 272 6.93 5.49 -18.89
C LEU A 272 8.35 5.98 -18.53
N LYS A 273 9.35 5.67 -19.35
CA LYS A 273 10.72 6.15 -19.16
C LYS A 273 10.84 7.67 -19.20
N SER A 274 9.97 8.35 -19.94
CA SER A 274 9.95 9.82 -20.05
C SER A 274 9.25 10.54 -18.89
N MET A 275 8.62 9.82 -17.96
CA MET A 275 7.85 10.41 -16.87
C MET A 275 8.75 11.03 -15.78
N PRO A 276 8.26 12.06 -15.07
CA PRO A 276 9.00 12.69 -13.96
C PRO A 276 9.40 11.70 -12.87
N VAL A 277 10.58 11.90 -12.33
CA VAL A 277 11.12 11.07 -11.24
C VAL A 277 10.21 11.14 -10.00
N ASN A 278 9.92 9.99 -9.38
CA ASN A 278 9.17 9.85 -8.13
C ASN A 278 7.71 10.33 -8.15
N MET A 279 7.13 10.64 -9.32
CA MET A 279 5.72 11.04 -9.40
C MET A 279 4.78 9.84 -9.36
N PHE A 280 5.15 8.74 -10.00
CA PHE A 280 4.31 7.56 -10.15
C PHE A 280 4.85 6.37 -9.38
N GLN A 281 3.92 5.62 -8.81
CA GLN A 281 4.16 4.36 -8.12
C GLN A 281 3.32 3.26 -8.78
N PHE A 282 3.94 2.13 -9.08
CA PHE A 282 3.26 0.96 -9.64
C PHE A 282 3.22 -0.19 -8.65
N GLU A 283 2.06 -0.81 -8.51
CA GLU A 283 1.87 -2.09 -7.88
C GLU A 283 1.66 -3.14 -8.98
N ILE A 284 2.56 -4.12 -9.05
CA ILE A 284 2.63 -5.13 -10.11
C ILE A 284 2.46 -6.50 -9.48
N GLY A 285 1.29 -7.10 -9.70
CA GLY A 285 1.06 -8.46 -9.24
C GLY A 285 1.81 -9.48 -10.11
N VAL A 286 2.87 -10.07 -9.60
CA VAL A 286 3.54 -11.22 -10.22
C VAL A 286 2.83 -12.50 -9.83
N GLN A 287 2.58 -12.67 -8.55
CA GLN A 287 1.93 -13.77 -7.84
C GLN A 287 2.81 -15.02 -7.73
N SER A 288 3.31 -15.54 -8.83
CA SER A 288 4.19 -16.71 -8.96
C SER A 288 4.92 -16.67 -10.31
N LEU A 289 6.05 -17.35 -10.43
CA LEU A 289 6.73 -17.63 -11.70
C LEU A 289 6.55 -19.09 -12.15
N ASN A 290 5.79 -19.90 -11.39
CA ASN A 290 5.48 -21.26 -11.77
C ASN A 290 4.34 -21.30 -12.79
N GLU A 291 4.63 -21.72 -14.03
CA GLU A 291 3.65 -21.78 -15.11
C GLU A 291 2.43 -22.66 -14.79
N ILE A 292 2.64 -23.78 -14.08
CA ILE A 292 1.54 -24.68 -13.69
C ILE A 292 0.60 -23.95 -12.72
N THR A 293 1.15 -23.25 -11.75
CA THR A 293 0.41 -22.43 -10.79
C THR A 293 -0.33 -21.30 -11.52
N LEU A 294 0.35 -20.55 -12.39
CA LEU A 294 -0.25 -19.46 -13.16
C LEU A 294 -1.43 -19.93 -14.01
N ASN A 295 -1.29 -21.08 -14.68
CA ASN A 295 -2.37 -21.68 -15.46
C ASN A 295 -3.57 -22.08 -14.58
N GLU A 296 -3.33 -22.71 -13.42
CA GLU A 296 -4.40 -23.12 -12.50
C GLU A 296 -5.20 -21.93 -11.94
N ILE A 297 -4.49 -20.86 -11.61
CA ILE A 297 -5.15 -19.65 -11.13
C ILE A 297 -5.70 -18.75 -12.26
N ASN A 298 -5.79 -19.26 -13.49
CA ASN A 298 -6.26 -18.54 -14.69
C ASN A 298 -5.50 -17.23 -14.98
N ARG A 299 -4.22 -17.18 -14.65
CA ARG A 299 -3.36 -16.03 -14.90
C ARG A 299 -2.42 -16.35 -16.07
N LYS A 300 -2.74 -15.79 -17.24
CA LYS A 300 -1.87 -15.89 -18.42
C LYS A 300 -0.83 -14.77 -18.34
N THR A 301 0.37 -15.10 -17.93
CA THR A 301 1.50 -14.15 -17.82
C THR A 301 2.61 -14.60 -18.74
N ASP A 302 3.11 -13.68 -19.57
CA ASP A 302 4.38 -13.83 -20.28
C ASP A 302 5.50 -13.44 -19.30
N ILE A 303 6.14 -14.46 -18.70
CA ILE A 303 7.15 -14.28 -17.64
C ILE A 303 8.36 -13.52 -18.18
N ASP A 304 8.86 -13.86 -19.37
CA ASP A 304 10.03 -13.22 -19.95
C ASP A 304 9.78 -11.74 -20.19
N LYS A 305 8.62 -11.42 -20.74
CA LYS A 305 8.21 -10.03 -20.98
C LYS A 305 7.98 -9.27 -19.68
N LEU A 306 7.36 -9.90 -18.68
CA LEU A 306 7.18 -9.30 -17.37
C LEU A 306 8.52 -8.92 -16.74
N MET A 307 9.49 -9.84 -16.73
CA MET A 307 10.84 -9.63 -16.20
C MET A 307 11.57 -8.53 -16.96
N HIS A 308 11.49 -8.54 -18.29
CA HIS A 308 12.09 -7.50 -19.14
C HIS A 308 11.53 -6.11 -18.81
N VAL A 309 10.22 -5.94 -18.77
CA VAL A 309 9.57 -4.65 -18.50
C VAL A 309 9.91 -4.12 -17.10
N ILE A 310 9.91 -5.00 -16.08
CA ILE A 310 10.27 -4.61 -14.71
C ILE A 310 11.73 -4.12 -14.67
N ASN A 311 12.67 -4.82 -15.30
CA ASN A 311 14.07 -4.42 -15.38
C ASN A 311 14.23 -3.06 -16.04
N GLU A 312 13.62 -2.85 -17.21
CA GLU A 312 13.69 -1.59 -17.95
C GLU A 312 13.19 -0.38 -17.14
N ILE A 313 12.06 -0.55 -16.43
CA ILE A 313 11.53 0.50 -15.55
C ILE A 313 12.49 0.73 -14.36
N ASN A 314 13.03 -0.35 -13.76
CA ASN A 314 13.91 -0.26 -12.61
C ASN A 314 15.26 0.41 -12.95
N GLU A 315 15.83 0.14 -14.13
CA GLU A 315 17.05 0.78 -14.60
C GLU A 315 16.88 2.29 -14.81
N ASN A 316 15.71 2.72 -15.26
CA ASN A 316 15.40 4.15 -15.47
C ASN A 316 15.24 4.94 -14.15
N LYS A 317 14.97 4.27 -13.03
CA LYS A 317 14.89 4.86 -11.66
C LYS A 317 13.97 6.08 -11.52
N ASN A 318 12.96 6.22 -12.37
CA ASN A 318 12.03 7.33 -12.30
C ASN A 318 10.70 6.99 -11.62
N MET A 319 10.42 5.70 -11.43
CA MET A 319 9.18 5.21 -10.83
C MET A 319 9.46 4.33 -9.62
N HIS A 320 8.51 4.31 -8.71
CA HIS A 320 8.55 3.46 -7.53
C HIS A 320 7.76 2.18 -7.80
N MET A 321 8.38 1.01 -7.65
CA MET A 321 7.76 -0.27 -7.98
C MET A 321 7.54 -1.15 -6.74
N HIS A 322 6.31 -1.66 -6.62
CA HIS A 322 5.96 -2.74 -5.70
C HIS A 322 5.67 -4.00 -6.50
N LEU A 323 6.30 -5.10 -6.14
CA LEU A 323 6.08 -6.42 -6.73
C LEU A 323 5.42 -7.33 -5.72
N ASP A 324 4.40 -8.09 -6.14
CA ASP A 324 3.62 -8.93 -5.25
C ASP A 324 3.80 -10.41 -5.59
N LEU A 325 4.06 -11.24 -4.58
CA LEU A 325 4.01 -12.70 -4.62
C LEU A 325 2.92 -13.20 -3.67
N ILE A 326 2.29 -14.34 -4.02
CA ILE A 326 1.28 -14.98 -3.17
C ILE A 326 1.73 -16.40 -2.82
N ALA A 327 2.01 -16.63 -1.55
CA ALA A 327 2.29 -17.98 -1.03
C ALA A 327 0.99 -18.79 -0.83
N GLY A 328 1.07 -20.10 -1.06
CA GLY A 328 -0.03 -21.03 -0.85
C GLY A 328 -0.99 -21.16 -2.03
N LEU A 329 -0.60 -20.73 -3.22
CA LEU A 329 -1.32 -20.97 -4.46
C LEU A 329 -1.31 -22.47 -4.81
N PRO A 330 -2.31 -23.00 -5.55
CA PRO A 330 -2.30 -24.37 -6.05
C PRO A 330 -1.06 -24.68 -6.91
N TYR A 331 -0.54 -25.91 -6.79
CA TYR A 331 0.64 -26.42 -7.50
C TYR A 331 1.95 -25.67 -7.20
N GLU A 332 2.00 -24.86 -6.16
CA GLU A 332 3.21 -24.19 -5.71
C GLU A 332 3.64 -24.72 -4.33
N ASP A 333 4.68 -25.54 -4.30
CA ASP A 333 5.30 -26.00 -3.06
C ASP A 333 6.32 -24.98 -2.53
N TYR A 334 6.89 -25.29 -1.38
CA TYR A 334 7.87 -24.42 -0.71
C TYR A 334 9.11 -24.12 -1.57
N ASN A 335 9.60 -25.13 -2.30
CA ASN A 335 10.80 -25.00 -3.13
C ASN A 335 10.52 -24.20 -4.41
N THR A 336 9.37 -24.44 -5.02
CA THR A 336 8.92 -23.68 -6.20
C THR A 336 8.70 -22.21 -5.85
N PHE A 337 8.07 -21.95 -4.68
CA PHE A 337 7.93 -20.58 -4.17
C PHE A 337 9.28 -19.89 -3.92
N LYS A 338 10.26 -20.63 -3.37
CA LYS A 338 11.63 -20.14 -3.17
C LYS A 338 12.29 -19.68 -4.47
N ILE A 339 12.05 -20.37 -5.58
CA ILE A 339 12.56 -19.96 -6.90
C ILE A 339 11.92 -18.63 -7.31
N SER A 340 10.57 -18.54 -7.27
CA SER A 340 9.86 -17.31 -7.59
C SER A 340 10.34 -16.12 -6.74
N PHE A 341 10.54 -16.36 -5.44
CA PHE A 341 11.03 -15.33 -4.51
C PHE A 341 12.44 -14.84 -4.89
N ASN A 342 13.39 -15.75 -5.17
CA ASN A 342 14.75 -15.38 -5.52
C ASN A 342 14.80 -14.51 -6.79
N GLU A 343 14.10 -14.93 -7.84
CA GLU A 343 14.06 -14.20 -9.11
C GLU A 343 13.47 -12.79 -8.94
N ILE A 344 12.36 -12.68 -8.22
CA ILE A 344 11.69 -11.38 -8.04
C ILE A 344 12.44 -10.46 -7.07
N HIS A 345 13.02 -10.99 -5.99
CA HIS A 345 13.82 -10.19 -5.07
C HIS A 345 15.07 -9.61 -5.75
N ASN A 346 15.72 -10.39 -6.65
CA ASN A 346 16.92 -9.98 -7.37
C ASN A 346 16.66 -8.88 -8.43
N LEU A 347 15.40 -8.54 -8.72
CA LEU A 347 15.06 -7.35 -9.51
C LEU A 347 15.27 -6.06 -8.71
N TYR A 348 15.45 -6.14 -7.39
CA TYR A 348 15.68 -4.99 -6.51
C TYR A 348 14.63 -3.88 -6.65
N ALA A 349 13.36 -4.25 -6.82
CA ALA A 349 12.25 -3.31 -6.78
C ALA A 349 12.20 -2.58 -5.42
N ASP A 350 11.51 -1.46 -5.36
CA ASP A 350 11.44 -0.67 -4.13
C ASP A 350 10.73 -1.38 -2.99
N LYS A 351 9.78 -2.26 -3.32
CA LYS A 351 9.06 -3.09 -2.36
C LYS A 351 8.74 -4.46 -2.94
N LEU A 352 8.91 -5.50 -2.14
CA LEU A 352 8.46 -6.86 -2.39
C LEU A 352 7.39 -7.23 -1.36
N GLN A 353 6.15 -7.33 -1.78
CA GLN A 353 5.05 -7.75 -0.93
C GLN A 353 4.87 -9.26 -1.03
N LEU A 354 5.10 -9.94 0.08
CA LEU A 354 4.83 -11.35 0.22
C LEU A 354 3.45 -11.55 0.84
N GLY A 355 2.46 -11.86 -0.01
CA GLY A 355 1.09 -12.14 0.41
C GLY A 355 0.84 -13.63 0.65
N PHE A 356 -0.28 -13.94 1.32
CA PHE A 356 -0.76 -15.31 1.52
C PHE A 356 -2.15 -15.44 0.90
N LEU A 357 -2.39 -16.59 0.26
CA LEU A 357 -3.68 -16.87 -0.37
C LEU A 357 -4.83 -16.63 0.60
N LYS A 358 -5.78 -15.80 0.21
CA LYS A 358 -7.04 -15.56 0.91
C LYS A 358 -8.16 -16.22 0.13
N VAL A 359 -8.92 -17.06 0.81
CA VAL A 359 -10.01 -17.85 0.21
C VAL A 359 -11.30 -17.05 0.28
N LEU A 360 -11.48 -16.16 -0.70
CA LEU A 360 -12.56 -15.18 -0.72
C LEU A 360 -13.83 -15.77 -1.33
N LYS A 361 -14.98 -15.55 -0.70
CA LYS A 361 -16.30 -15.96 -1.17
C LYS A 361 -16.57 -15.43 -2.58
N GLY A 362 -17.24 -16.22 -3.41
CA GLY A 362 -17.56 -15.86 -4.80
C GLY A 362 -16.42 -16.05 -5.80
N THR A 363 -15.18 -16.33 -5.37
CA THR A 363 -14.05 -16.59 -6.26
C THR A 363 -13.99 -18.06 -6.71
N LYS A 364 -13.29 -18.35 -7.82
CA LYS A 364 -13.07 -19.71 -8.29
C LYS A 364 -12.34 -20.55 -7.25
N ILE A 365 -11.30 -19.98 -6.58
CA ILE A 365 -10.52 -20.71 -5.56
C ILE A 365 -11.38 -21.14 -4.37
N TYR A 366 -12.41 -20.37 -4.02
CA TYR A 366 -13.38 -20.75 -2.99
C TYR A 366 -14.19 -21.99 -3.40
N ASN A 367 -14.54 -22.10 -4.68
CA ASN A 367 -15.25 -23.28 -5.21
C ASN A 367 -14.34 -24.50 -5.34
N ASP A 368 -13.03 -24.29 -5.50
CA ASP A 368 -12.03 -25.35 -5.74
C ASP A 368 -11.34 -25.82 -4.43
N ILE A 369 -11.83 -25.41 -3.26
CA ILE A 369 -11.27 -25.76 -1.94
C ILE A 369 -11.02 -27.26 -1.80
N GLU A 370 -12.00 -28.10 -2.18
CA GLU A 370 -11.89 -29.57 -2.08
C GLU A 370 -10.91 -30.14 -3.09
N ILE A 371 -10.81 -29.57 -4.29
CA ILE A 371 -9.91 -30.00 -5.36
C ILE A 371 -8.46 -29.92 -4.89
N HIS A 372 -8.12 -28.84 -4.20
CA HIS A 372 -6.76 -28.55 -3.74
C HIS A 372 -6.53 -28.85 -2.26
N ASP A 373 -7.51 -29.45 -1.55
CA ASP A 373 -7.51 -29.67 -0.08
C ASP A 373 -7.09 -28.41 0.69
N ILE A 374 -7.66 -27.26 0.32
CA ILE A 374 -7.33 -26.00 0.97
C ILE A 374 -7.97 -25.94 2.35
N LYS A 375 -7.15 -25.73 3.37
CA LYS A 375 -7.60 -25.40 4.73
C LYS A 375 -7.22 -23.94 5.00
N TYR A 376 -8.19 -23.16 5.45
CA TYR A 376 -8.03 -21.73 5.68
C TYR A 376 -8.75 -21.30 6.96
N ASN A 377 -8.35 -20.15 7.49
CA ASN A 377 -9.00 -19.57 8.66
C ASN A 377 -10.45 -19.18 8.31
N LYS A 378 -11.43 -19.66 9.09
CA LYS A 378 -12.85 -19.33 8.88
C LYS A 378 -13.23 -17.91 9.29
N ARG A 379 -12.37 -17.22 10.01
CA ARG A 379 -12.49 -15.78 10.31
C ARG A 379 -11.72 -14.98 9.27
N ALA A 380 -12.21 -13.79 8.97
CA ALA A 380 -11.50 -12.86 8.12
C ALA A 380 -10.07 -12.59 8.65
N PRO A 381 -9.07 -12.52 7.79
CA PRO A 381 -9.11 -12.37 6.33
C PRO A 381 -9.13 -13.68 5.52
N TYR A 382 -9.57 -14.82 6.07
CA TYR A 382 -9.73 -16.11 5.37
C TYR A 382 -8.44 -16.67 4.79
N GLU A 383 -7.35 -16.43 5.47
CA GLU A 383 -6.02 -16.77 5.01
C GLU A 383 -5.76 -18.28 5.07
N ILE A 384 -5.01 -18.77 4.10
CA ILE A 384 -4.63 -20.18 3.98
C ILE A 384 -3.88 -20.67 5.23
N ILE A 385 -4.20 -21.89 5.67
CA ILE A 385 -3.46 -22.64 6.69
C ILE A 385 -2.54 -23.65 6.01
N LYS A 386 -3.06 -24.44 5.06
CA LYS A 386 -2.33 -25.42 4.26
C LYS A 386 -3.14 -25.81 3.02
N ASN A 387 -2.49 -26.49 2.07
CA ASN A 387 -3.16 -27.21 0.99
C ASN A 387 -2.39 -28.50 0.63
N LYS A 388 -2.71 -29.14 -0.51
CA LYS A 388 -2.01 -30.35 -0.98
C LYS A 388 -0.51 -30.15 -1.21
N TYR A 389 -0.07 -28.90 -1.46
CA TYR A 389 1.26 -28.58 -2.00
C TYR A 389 2.18 -28.01 -0.93
N ILE A 390 1.63 -27.33 0.08
CA ILE A 390 2.38 -26.67 1.13
C ILE A 390 1.79 -26.96 2.51
N SER A 391 2.63 -27.36 3.46
CA SER A 391 2.22 -27.65 4.83
C SER A 391 2.02 -26.41 5.68
N TYR A 392 1.38 -26.54 6.84
CA TYR A 392 1.21 -25.43 7.78
C TYR A 392 2.54 -24.92 8.32
N GLU A 393 3.48 -25.82 8.62
CA GLU A 393 4.82 -25.47 9.09
C GLU A 393 5.58 -24.65 8.06
N GLN A 394 5.43 -24.97 6.78
CA GLN A 394 6.03 -24.20 5.68
C GLN A 394 5.38 -22.83 5.53
N ILE A 395 4.05 -22.73 5.64
CA ILE A 395 3.35 -21.42 5.66
C ILE A 395 3.84 -20.56 6.83
N LEU A 396 4.02 -21.15 8.03
CA LEU A 396 4.57 -20.40 9.18
C LEU A 396 6.01 -19.93 8.95
N LYS A 397 6.84 -20.72 8.29
CA LYS A 397 8.19 -20.28 7.90
C LYS A 397 8.13 -19.09 6.93
N LEU A 398 7.23 -19.15 5.93
CA LEU A 398 7.06 -18.05 4.97
C LEU A 398 6.55 -16.77 5.65
N LYS A 399 5.69 -16.88 6.67
CA LYS A 399 5.24 -15.72 7.47
C LYS A 399 6.39 -15.08 8.25
N ASN A 400 7.27 -15.90 8.82
CA ASN A 400 8.46 -15.39 9.49
C ASN A 400 9.42 -14.70 8.50
N ILE A 401 9.55 -15.23 7.28
CA ILE A 401 10.35 -14.61 6.22
C ILE A 401 9.69 -13.29 5.76
N GLU A 402 8.39 -13.27 5.57
CA GLU A 402 7.63 -12.07 5.20
C GLU A 402 7.87 -10.92 6.19
N GLU A 403 7.81 -11.19 7.50
CA GLU A 403 8.09 -10.19 8.53
C GLU A 403 9.52 -9.63 8.41
N LEU A 404 10.51 -10.46 8.07
CA LEU A 404 11.89 -10.01 7.87
C LEU A 404 12.06 -9.22 6.56
N VAL A 405 11.40 -9.63 5.50
CA VAL A 405 11.37 -8.88 4.24
C VAL A 405 10.76 -7.49 4.47
N ASP A 406 9.67 -7.39 5.21
CA ASP A 406 9.08 -6.09 5.55
C ASP A 406 10.07 -5.20 6.33
N ARG A 407 10.73 -5.74 7.36
CA ARG A 407 11.64 -4.97 8.23
C ARG A 407 12.97 -4.62 7.58
N TYR A 408 13.56 -5.51 6.79
CA TYR A 408 14.92 -5.39 6.31
C TYR A 408 15.04 -5.07 4.81
N TYR A 409 13.98 -5.28 4.03
CA TYR A 409 13.92 -4.90 2.63
C TYR A 409 12.92 -3.75 2.39
N ASN A 410 11.65 -3.94 2.71
CA ASN A 410 10.57 -3.01 2.36
C ASN A 410 10.68 -1.64 3.06
N GLU A 411 11.17 -1.60 4.31
CA GLU A 411 11.43 -0.36 5.04
C GLU A 411 12.66 0.38 4.51
N ARG A 412 13.45 -0.28 3.67
CA ARG A 412 14.60 0.29 2.98
C ARG A 412 15.70 0.86 3.89
N TYR A 413 15.86 0.35 5.11
CA TYR A 413 16.90 0.79 6.06
C TYR A 413 18.21 0.05 5.91
N PHE A 414 18.28 -1.04 5.12
CA PHE A 414 19.40 -1.96 5.04
C PHE A 414 19.80 -2.31 3.60
N ASP A 415 19.50 -1.42 2.64
CA ASP A 415 19.63 -1.70 1.20
C ASP A 415 21.03 -2.16 0.80
N THR A 416 22.08 -1.43 1.24
CA THR A 416 23.46 -1.75 0.85
C THR A 416 23.97 -2.94 1.63
N THR A 417 23.56 -3.08 2.89
CA THR A 417 23.97 -4.20 3.76
C THR A 417 23.38 -5.52 3.28
N ILE A 418 22.06 -5.57 3.07
CA ILE A 418 21.38 -6.81 2.66
C ILE A 418 21.85 -7.25 1.28
N ARG A 419 21.97 -6.31 0.34
CA ARG A 419 22.50 -6.63 -1.00
C ARG A 419 23.90 -7.23 -0.90
N TYR A 420 24.79 -6.61 -0.15
CA TYR A 420 26.16 -7.11 0.04
C TYR A 420 26.18 -8.52 0.64
N VAL A 421 25.35 -8.78 1.64
CA VAL A 421 25.29 -10.10 2.29
C VAL A 421 24.79 -11.16 1.31
N ILE A 422 23.71 -10.89 0.58
CA ILE A 422 23.14 -11.85 -0.39
C ILE A 422 24.13 -12.15 -1.52
N GLU A 423 24.76 -11.13 -2.08
CA GLU A 423 25.69 -11.28 -3.21
C GLU A 423 26.97 -12.04 -2.82
N ASN A 424 27.51 -11.80 -1.62
CA ASN A 424 28.82 -12.33 -1.25
C ASN A 424 28.80 -13.60 -0.39
N PHE A 425 27.68 -13.91 0.29
CA PHE A 425 27.60 -15.04 1.22
C PHE A 425 26.46 -16.01 0.92
N TYR A 426 25.50 -15.65 0.06
CA TYR A 426 24.35 -16.49 -0.29
C TYR A 426 24.17 -16.71 -1.79
N GLU A 427 25.22 -16.54 -2.61
CA GLU A 427 25.23 -16.85 -4.05
C GLU A 427 24.06 -16.22 -4.83
N ASN A 428 23.65 -14.99 -4.49
CA ASN A 428 22.46 -14.31 -5.02
C ASN A 428 21.15 -15.08 -4.79
N LYS A 429 21.06 -15.85 -3.69
CA LYS A 429 19.84 -16.55 -3.27
C LYS A 429 19.24 -15.88 -2.03
N PRO A 430 18.49 -14.79 -2.18
CA PRO A 430 17.93 -14.03 -1.06
C PRO A 430 17.04 -14.88 -0.14
N PHE A 431 16.32 -15.86 -0.67
CA PHE A 431 15.50 -16.73 0.15
C PHE A 431 16.32 -17.49 1.20
N ASP A 432 17.52 -17.98 0.85
CA ASP A 432 18.37 -18.71 1.77
C ASP A 432 18.86 -17.82 2.91
N PHE A 433 19.18 -16.55 2.60
CA PHE A 433 19.50 -15.56 3.61
C PHE A 433 18.32 -15.32 4.57
N TYR A 434 17.13 -15.05 4.05
CA TYR A 434 15.96 -14.80 4.91
C TYR A 434 15.52 -16.04 5.68
N GLU A 435 15.63 -17.24 5.11
CA GLU A 435 15.32 -18.48 5.82
C GLU A 435 16.28 -18.70 7.00
N GLU A 436 17.59 -18.52 6.80
CA GLU A 436 18.58 -18.65 7.85
C GLU A 436 18.44 -17.55 8.91
N PHE A 437 18.23 -16.30 8.48
CA PHE A 437 18.01 -15.17 9.38
C PHE A 437 16.73 -15.33 10.20
N SER A 438 15.66 -15.88 9.61
CA SER A 438 14.43 -16.25 10.31
C SER A 438 14.69 -17.31 11.38
N GLY A 439 15.52 -18.31 11.09
CA GLY A 439 15.97 -19.30 12.08
C GLY A 439 16.69 -18.65 13.27
N TYR A 440 17.60 -17.70 13.00
CA TYR A 440 18.29 -16.91 14.03
C TYR A 440 17.30 -16.10 14.88
N TRP A 441 16.33 -15.41 14.26
CA TRP A 441 15.30 -14.66 14.95
C TRP A 441 14.48 -15.56 15.89
N LYS A 442 14.11 -16.75 15.43
CA LYS A 442 13.33 -17.72 16.20
C LYS A 442 14.14 -18.25 17.40
N SER A 443 15.40 -18.65 17.19
CA SER A 443 16.26 -19.19 18.25
C SER A 443 16.59 -18.17 19.35
N ASN A 444 16.59 -16.87 19.01
CA ASN A 444 16.82 -15.77 19.96
C ASN A 444 15.52 -15.13 20.48
N ASN A 445 14.35 -15.71 20.22
CA ASN A 445 13.02 -15.22 20.66
C ASN A 445 12.71 -13.79 20.20
N LEU A 446 13.28 -13.34 19.06
CA LEU A 446 13.16 -11.95 18.59
C LEU A 446 11.74 -11.63 18.06
N TYR A 447 10.97 -12.63 17.63
CA TYR A 447 9.56 -12.44 17.24
C TYR A 447 8.61 -12.13 18.42
N MET A 448 9.07 -12.27 19.65
CA MET A 448 8.22 -12.08 20.84
C MET A 448 8.03 -10.60 21.23
N ALA A 449 8.78 -9.68 20.62
CA ALA A 449 8.74 -8.26 20.96
C ALA A 449 8.84 -7.36 19.73
N LEU A 450 8.27 -6.17 19.82
CA LEU A 450 8.52 -5.13 18.84
C LEU A 450 9.92 -4.55 19.02
N HIS A 451 10.63 -4.38 17.91
CA HIS A 451 11.97 -3.79 17.90
C HIS A 451 11.92 -2.41 17.26
N ASN A 452 12.57 -1.43 17.89
CA ASN A 452 12.80 -0.15 17.25
C ASN A 452 13.91 -0.27 16.20
N ARG A 453 14.03 0.73 15.34
CA ARG A 453 14.99 0.75 14.24
C ARG A 453 16.43 0.49 14.67
N LYS A 454 16.91 1.14 15.74
CA LYS A 454 18.28 0.93 16.26
C LYS A 454 18.54 -0.52 16.62
N LYS A 455 17.57 -1.18 17.24
CA LYS A 455 17.66 -2.58 17.62
C LYS A 455 17.79 -3.50 16.41
N LEU A 456 17.15 -3.15 15.27
CA LEU A 456 17.28 -3.94 14.05
C LEU A 456 18.73 -3.93 13.52
N TYR A 457 19.44 -2.80 13.62
CA TYR A 457 20.88 -2.75 13.26
C TYR A 457 21.75 -3.62 14.19
N GLU A 458 21.47 -3.63 15.49
CA GLU A 458 22.18 -4.51 16.43
C GLU A 458 21.89 -5.99 16.16
N ILE A 459 20.65 -6.33 15.78
CA ILE A 459 20.24 -7.72 15.49
C ILE A 459 21.00 -8.25 14.26
N ILE A 460 21.02 -7.51 13.16
CA ILE A 460 21.72 -7.97 11.95
C ILE A 460 23.26 -7.99 12.15
N TYR A 461 23.81 -7.06 12.94
CA TYR A 461 25.21 -7.10 13.36
C TYR A 461 25.54 -8.38 14.14
N ASN A 462 24.71 -8.73 15.13
CA ASN A 462 24.91 -9.94 15.92
C ASN A 462 24.74 -11.21 15.09
N PHE A 463 23.77 -11.25 14.18
CA PHE A 463 23.61 -12.32 13.22
C PHE A 463 24.86 -12.49 12.36
N ALA A 464 25.38 -11.39 11.80
CA ALA A 464 26.60 -11.42 10.98
C ALA A 464 27.82 -11.91 11.76
N LYS A 465 27.91 -11.56 13.04
CA LYS A 465 28.95 -12.04 13.94
C LYS A 465 28.86 -13.54 14.20
N ASP A 466 27.65 -14.03 14.50
CA ASP A 466 27.38 -15.45 14.78
C ASP A 466 27.62 -16.33 13.55
N LYS A 467 27.43 -15.79 12.35
CA LYS A 467 27.64 -16.47 11.07
C LYS A 467 29.04 -16.29 10.48
N GLU A 468 29.91 -15.58 11.17
CA GLU A 468 31.26 -15.27 10.70
C GLU A 468 31.33 -14.52 9.36
N ILE A 469 30.28 -13.76 9.04
CA ILE A 469 30.18 -12.90 7.84
C ILE A 469 30.42 -11.42 8.13
N LEU A 470 30.84 -11.09 9.36
CA LEU A 470 31.13 -9.73 9.79
C LEU A 470 32.51 -9.29 9.23
N THR A 471 32.48 -8.59 8.10
CA THR A 471 33.66 -8.02 7.43
C THR A 471 33.69 -6.49 7.59
N ASP A 472 34.86 -5.87 7.31
CA ASP A 472 34.94 -4.40 7.27
C ASP A 472 33.95 -3.82 6.27
N LYS A 473 33.75 -4.44 5.10
CA LYS A 473 32.79 -4.00 4.08
C LYS A 473 31.34 -4.14 4.55
N PHE A 474 31.01 -5.18 5.34
CA PHE A 474 29.71 -5.29 5.98
C PHE A 474 29.47 -4.10 6.92
N MET A 475 30.46 -3.77 7.76
CA MET A 475 30.36 -2.64 8.70
C MET A 475 30.24 -1.29 7.98
N ASP A 476 30.98 -1.09 6.89
CA ASP A 476 30.87 0.09 6.03
C ASP A 476 29.46 0.27 5.48
N ASN A 477 28.89 -0.81 4.93
CA ASN A 477 27.53 -0.78 4.37
C ASN A 477 26.51 -0.54 5.48
N LEU A 478 26.65 -1.20 6.64
CA LEU A 478 25.73 -1.02 7.77
C LEU A 478 25.76 0.41 8.33
N LEU A 479 26.96 1.02 8.41
CA LEU A 479 27.12 2.41 8.80
C LEU A 479 26.51 3.36 7.76
N TYR A 480 26.76 3.10 6.48
CA TYR A 480 26.17 3.89 5.39
C TYR A 480 24.63 3.86 5.45
N ASP A 481 24.04 2.68 5.56
CA ASP A 481 22.60 2.50 5.68
C ASP A 481 22.04 3.20 6.93
N PHE A 482 22.73 3.07 8.08
CA PHE A 482 22.31 3.73 9.32
C PHE A 482 22.27 5.25 9.16
N VAL A 483 23.34 5.84 8.64
CA VAL A 483 23.44 7.29 8.48
C VAL A 483 22.45 7.79 7.44
N SER A 484 22.29 7.09 6.32
CA SER A 484 21.37 7.48 5.24
C SER A 484 19.91 7.67 5.72
N CYS A 485 19.52 6.87 6.71
CA CYS A 485 18.13 6.79 7.16
C CYS A 485 17.86 7.52 8.49
N ASN A 486 18.91 7.91 9.23
CA ASN A 486 18.81 8.43 10.59
C ASN A 486 19.48 9.82 10.73
N GLU A 487 18.79 10.83 10.23
CA GLU A 487 19.25 12.22 10.16
C GLU A 487 19.77 12.80 11.50
N LYS A 488 19.00 12.58 12.58
CA LYS A 488 19.24 13.21 13.89
C LYS A 488 19.75 12.25 14.97
N GLU A 489 19.93 10.99 14.63
CA GLU A 489 20.29 9.98 15.60
C GLU A 489 21.79 9.83 15.73
N GLU A 490 22.29 9.80 16.97
CA GLU A 490 23.70 9.48 17.25
C GLU A 490 24.04 8.05 16.84
N LEU A 491 25.31 7.84 16.46
CA LEU A 491 25.81 6.50 16.15
C LEU A 491 25.64 5.58 17.36
N ILE A 492 25.11 4.39 17.11
CA ILE A 492 24.94 3.36 18.13
C ILE A 492 26.26 2.66 18.42
N SER A 493 26.30 1.91 19.52
CA SER A 493 27.55 1.34 20.09
C SER A 493 28.31 0.37 19.20
N ILE A 494 27.67 -0.18 18.16
CA ILE A 494 28.34 -1.07 17.20
C ILE A 494 29.23 -0.32 16.20
N PHE A 495 29.07 1.01 16.08
CA PHE A 495 29.86 1.85 15.18
C PHE A 495 30.95 2.63 15.92
N ASP A 496 32.08 2.88 15.24
CA ASP A 496 33.12 3.76 15.74
C ASP A 496 32.64 5.23 15.71
N LYS A 497 32.58 5.85 16.87
CA LYS A 497 32.18 7.27 17.01
C LYS A 497 33.15 8.23 16.32
N ASN A 498 34.44 7.84 16.18
CA ASN A 498 35.44 8.65 15.50
C ASN A 498 35.11 8.87 14.02
N ALA A 499 34.25 8.02 13.41
CA ALA A 499 33.80 8.18 12.04
C ALA A 499 33.15 9.57 11.81
N GLU A 500 32.55 10.19 12.82
CA GLU A 500 31.96 11.53 12.76
C GLU A 500 32.72 12.56 13.60
N GLU A 501 33.24 12.18 14.77
CA GLU A 501 33.86 13.12 15.72
C GLU A 501 35.04 13.87 15.13
N ASN A 502 35.89 13.17 14.39
CA ASN A 502 37.05 13.75 13.71
C ASN A 502 36.68 14.78 12.63
N LEU A 503 35.44 14.74 12.12
CA LEU A 503 34.94 15.64 11.05
C LEU A 503 34.13 16.83 11.58
N ARG A 504 33.97 16.97 12.90
CA ARG A 504 33.14 18.06 13.50
C ARG A 504 33.60 19.47 13.13
N ASN A 505 34.91 19.70 13.10
CA ASN A 505 35.47 21.01 12.74
C ASN A 505 35.25 21.31 11.25
N ILE A 506 35.51 20.31 10.38
CA ILE A 506 35.28 20.42 8.94
C ILE A 506 33.80 20.70 8.67
N LYS A 507 32.89 19.98 9.32
CA LYS A 507 31.46 20.20 9.24
C LYS A 507 31.06 21.65 9.55
N ARG A 508 31.67 22.27 10.57
CA ARG A 508 31.41 23.67 10.93
C ARG A 508 31.98 24.67 9.91
N ILE A 509 33.12 24.37 9.29
CA ILE A 509 33.74 25.21 8.27
C ILE A 509 32.87 25.22 7.01
N ILE A 510 32.56 24.05 6.47
CA ILE A 510 31.79 23.93 5.22
C ILE A 510 30.35 24.45 5.37
N ALA A 511 29.73 24.30 6.55
CA ALA A 511 28.38 24.84 6.81
C ALA A 511 28.30 26.36 6.74
N LYS A 512 29.42 27.09 6.83
CA LYS A 512 29.47 28.58 6.69
C LYS A 512 29.75 29.01 5.26
N ASP A 513 30.20 28.11 4.40
CA ASP A 513 30.64 28.42 3.05
C ASP A 513 29.45 28.54 2.09
N GLU A 514 29.42 29.67 1.33
CA GLU A 514 28.29 29.96 0.42
C GLU A 514 28.27 29.07 -0.80
N TRP A 515 29.46 28.74 -1.37
CA TRP A 515 29.55 27.82 -2.49
C TRP A 515 29.06 26.43 -2.11
N PHE A 516 29.47 25.89 -0.94
CA PHE A 516 29.02 24.60 -0.43
C PHE A 516 27.50 24.56 -0.28
N ARG A 517 26.90 25.65 0.25
CA ARG A 517 25.44 25.74 0.41
C ARG A 517 24.71 25.73 -0.91
N LYS A 518 25.23 26.42 -1.93
CA LYS A 518 24.65 26.42 -3.29
C LYS A 518 24.76 25.07 -3.94
N GLU A 519 25.95 24.45 -3.89
CA GLU A 519 26.25 23.21 -4.60
C GLU A 519 25.48 22.00 -4.06
N TYR A 520 25.33 21.89 -2.74
CA TYR A 520 24.81 20.68 -2.11
C TYR A 520 23.39 20.83 -1.54
N PHE A 521 22.86 22.03 -1.39
CA PHE A 521 21.56 22.26 -0.76
C PHE A 521 20.53 22.88 -1.69
N ASP A 522 20.84 23.15 -2.93
CA ASP A 522 19.95 23.83 -3.91
C ASP A 522 19.34 25.13 -3.33
N ILE A 523 20.14 25.92 -2.60
CA ILE A 523 19.69 27.17 -1.95
C ILE A 523 19.97 28.33 -2.89
N ASP A 524 18.93 29.06 -3.32
CA ASP A 524 19.05 30.26 -4.13
C ASP A 524 19.80 31.41 -3.42
N ASP A 525 20.47 32.26 -4.19
CA ASP A 525 21.27 33.40 -3.69
C ASP A 525 20.55 34.29 -2.69
N PHE A 526 19.24 34.45 -2.82
CA PHE A 526 18.44 35.28 -1.94
C PHE A 526 18.25 34.70 -0.52
N ASP A 527 18.24 33.37 -0.39
CA ASP A 527 18.00 32.67 0.88
C ASP A 527 19.29 32.35 1.67
N ILE A 528 20.45 32.34 0.99
CA ILE A 528 21.73 31.98 1.61
C ILE A 528 22.09 32.89 2.78
N SER A 529 21.91 34.20 2.61
CA SER A 529 22.25 35.21 3.64
C SER A 529 21.34 35.14 4.87
N LYS A 530 20.12 34.59 4.73
CA LYS A 530 19.10 34.51 5.79
C LYS A 530 19.09 33.15 6.49
N THR A 531 19.73 32.12 5.93
CA THR A 531 19.68 30.78 6.50
C THR A 531 20.69 30.65 7.64
N ASN A 532 20.20 30.35 8.85
CA ASN A 532 21.05 30.18 10.04
C ASN A 532 21.99 28.97 9.84
N THR A 533 23.29 29.16 10.05
CA THR A 533 24.34 28.13 9.96
C THR A 533 24.00 26.89 10.81
N GLN A 534 23.39 27.06 11.99
CA GLN A 534 23.00 25.95 12.86
C GLN A 534 21.89 25.09 12.22
N LYS A 535 20.99 25.70 11.46
CA LYS A 535 19.96 24.96 10.73
C LYS A 535 20.60 24.07 9.65
N ILE A 536 21.55 24.63 8.89
CA ILE A 536 22.28 23.88 7.86
C ILE A 536 23.09 22.74 8.48
N ILE A 537 23.80 22.96 9.60
CA ILE A 537 24.55 21.93 10.30
C ILE A 537 23.68 20.71 10.65
N ASN A 538 22.40 20.93 10.96
CA ASN A 538 21.46 19.88 11.31
C ASN A 538 20.90 19.15 10.08
N ASP A 539 21.00 19.73 8.89
CA ASP A 539 20.42 19.18 7.66
C ASP A 539 21.39 18.23 6.91
N PHE A 540 22.62 18.02 7.44
CA PHE A 540 23.58 17.08 6.85
C PHE A 540 24.49 16.40 7.88
N ARG A 541 25.09 15.27 7.47
CA ARG A 541 26.12 14.56 8.24
C ARG A 541 27.36 14.34 7.38
N LEU A 542 28.52 14.31 8.03
CA LEU A 542 29.79 13.88 7.43
C LEU A 542 30.28 12.65 8.16
N VAL A 543 30.56 11.61 7.42
CA VAL A 543 31.01 10.33 7.99
C VAL A 543 32.19 9.81 7.19
N ASN A 544 33.22 9.34 7.90
CA ASN A 544 34.34 8.62 7.31
C ASN A 544 33.97 7.13 7.27
N ILE A 545 33.89 6.58 6.05
CA ILE A 545 33.62 5.17 5.79
C ILE A 545 34.84 4.60 5.06
N SER A 546 35.67 3.86 5.76
CA SER A 546 36.91 3.24 5.23
C SER A 546 37.82 4.20 4.44
N GLY A 547 38.00 5.43 4.94
CA GLY A 547 38.81 6.48 4.32
C GLY A 547 38.07 7.37 3.31
N ASP A 548 36.85 7.03 2.96
CA ASP A 548 35.97 7.89 2.15
C ASP A 548 35.12 8.78 3.05
N ILE A 549 35.22 10.09 2.85
CA ILE A 549 34.38 11.07 3.56
C ILE A 549 33.13 11.30 2.75
N ILE A 550 32.01 10.81 3.29
CA ILE A 550 30.69 10.87 2.66
C ILE A 550 29.87 11.98 3.32
N LEU A 551 29.34 12.87 2.50
CA LEU A 551 28.36 13.88 2.86
C LEU A 551 26.97 13.31 2.64
N PHE A 552 26.13 13.30 3.68
CA PHE A 552 24.71 12.91 3.64
C PHE A 552 23.86 14.16 3.82
N VAL A 553 23.04 14.53 2.82
CA VAL A 553 22.18 15.73 2.81
C VAL A 553 20.73 15.32 2.90
N TYR A 554 20.02 15.72 3.97
CA TYR A 554 18.65 15.28 4.26
C TYR A 554 17.54 16.24 3.83
N LYS A 555 17.88 17.47 3.50
CA LYS A 555 16.89 18.54 3.27
C LYS A 555 16.14 18.47 1.95
N SER A 556 16.61 17.69 1.00
CA SER A 556 16.03 17.62 -0.35
C SER A 556 14.87 16.62 -0.49
N LYS A 557 14.22 16.25 0.63
CA LYS A 557 13.05 15.37 0.57
C LYS A 557 11.84 16.12 -0.01
N THR A 558 11.73 16.13 -1.32
CA THR A 558 10.58 16.71 -2.02
C THR A 558 9.42 15.71 -2.12
N ASN A 559 9.69 14.44 -1.82
CA ASN A 559 8.79 13.32 -2.05
C ASN A 559 8.95 12.26 -0.93
N ILE A 560 7.90 11.44 -0.70
CA ILE A 560 7.88 10.38 0.32
C ILE A 560 8.90 9.26 0.07
N PHE A 561 9.41 9.15 -1.15
CA PHE A 561 10.38 8.14 -1.59
C PHE A 561 11.83 8.60 -1.53
N GLU A 562 12.08 9.92 -1.43
CA GLU A 562 13.43 10.45 -1.39
C GLU A 562 14.10 10.19 -0.05
N ARG A 563 15.33 9.71 -0.12
CA ARG A 563 16.28 9.60 0.99
C ARG A 563 17.20 10.81 1.01
N CYS A 564 18.23 10.74 1.82
CA CYS A 564 19.31 11.71 1.73
C CYS A 564 20.04 11.60 0.39
N LYS A 565 20.50 12.72 -0.15
CA LYS A 565 21.52 12.73 -1.22
C LYS A 565 22.89 12.46 -0.60
N THR A 566 23.74 11.73 -1.29
CA THR A 566 25.10 11.42 -0.80
C THR A 566 26.16 11.82 -1.80
N TYR A 567 27.29 12.35 -1.27
CA TYR A 567 28.40 12.80 -2.08
C TYR A 567 29.73 12.39 -1.43
N LYS A 568 30.68 11.90 -2.22
CA LYS A 568 32.06 11.68 -1.77
C LYS A 568 32.84 12.98 -1.86
N ILE A 569 33.32 13.51 -0.73
CA ILE A 569 33.93 14.84 -0.64
C ILE A 569 35.38 14.87 -0.13
N ASN A 570 36.12 13.78 -0.27
CA ASN A 570 37.54 13.70 0.15
C ASN A 570 38.38 14.87 -0.36
N ASN A 571 38.24 15.24 -1.65
CA ASN A 571 39.00 16.35 -2.23
C ASN A 571 38.70 17.69 -1.58
N LEU A 572 37.44 17.94 -1.21
CA LEU A 572 37.03 19.16 -0.52
C LEU A 572 37.64 19.20 0.89
N VAL A 573 37.56 18.09 1.61
CA VAL A 573 38.12 17.96 2.96
C VAL A 573 39.62 18.17 2.94
N ASN A 574 40.35 17.56 2.03
CA ASN A 574 41.80 17.73 1.87
C ASN A 574 42.20 19.19 1.60
N LYS A 575 41.40 19.95 0.82
CA LYS A 575 41.62 21.39 0.60
C LYS A 575 41.44 22.22 1.88
N ILE A 576 40.42 21.88 2.67
CA ILE A 576 40.14 22.54 3.96
C ILE A 576 41.31 22.31 4.94
N GLU A 577 41.76 21.07 5.08
CA GLU A 577 42.88 20.70 5.98
C GLU A 577 44.21 21.38 5.59
N LYS A 578 44.42 21.63 4.30
CA LYS A 578 45.60 22.36 3.79
C LYS A 578 45.44 23.88 3.84
N GLY A 579 44.32 24.42 4.35
CA GLY A 579 44.07 25.87 4.40
C GLY A 579 43.79 26.52 3.04
N GLN A 580 43.48 25.74 2.01
CA GLN A 580 43.31 26.15 0.62
C GLN A 580 41.81 26.36 0.23
N PHE A 581 40.90 26.32 1.19
CA PHE A 581 39.45 26.37 0.94
C PHE A 581 38.92 27.74 0.53
N ASN A 582 39.67 28.84 0.80
CA ASN A 582 39.27 30.20 0.45
C ASN A 582 39.76 30.67 -0.92
N GLU A 583 40.46 29.86 -1.69
CA GLU A 583 40.80 30.17 -3.07
C GLU A 583 39.63 29.76 -3.98
N LYS A 584 38.99 30.78 -4.61
CA LYS A 584 37.88 30.62 -5.56
C LYS A 584 38.12 29.41 -6.51
N VAL A 585 37.26 28.40 -6.43
CA VAL A 585 37.18 27.35 -7.44
C VAL A 585 36.32 27.82 -8.59
#